data_f0e4f26db685d123350d8d5b573608e6
#
_entry.id   f0e4f26db685d123350d8d5b573608e6
#
_cell.length_a   1.000
_cell.length_b   1.000
_cell.length_c   1.000
_cell.angle_alpha   90.00
_cell.angle_beta   90.00
_cell.angle_gamma   90.00
#
_symmetry.space_group_name_H-M   'P 1'
#
loop_
_entity.id
_entity.type
_entity.pdbx_description
1 polymer ?
#
loop_
_entity_poly.entity_id
_entity_poly.type
_entity_poly.pdbx_seq_one_letter_code
_entity_poly.pdbx_strand_id
1 'polypeptide(L)'
;DRRNHRLAAALTITEDDKDGRICAFNVWLPGKVYECSGHLTPWRAEKIETNFDQPTAVALAYDRQMDRPFGHSRISRSLMSLVDAGFRTVVRMEASAEFYSVPKLWFIGANRDAFSSNTWTSLIQAINAITADENGELPQLHQVQQASMTPHSDMLKTLAMLVASQTRVPVDYLGITLDNPTSAEAMASAERRLTRIADKQNVAFGRELKRAMGIAVALREGANTIPDSIRDVHPVWAPTREISDAARADGVQLSVLRF
;
A
#
# COMPACT_ATOMS: atom_id res chain seq x y z
N ASP A 1 -12.74 21.42 -15.62
CA ASP A 1 -12.95 21.64 -17.07
C ASP A 1 -11.92 20.78 -17.85
N ARG A 2 -12.41 19.76 -18.55
CA ARG A 2 -11.56 18.84 -19.32
C ARG A 2 -10.88 19.51 -20.53
N ARG A 3 -11.49 20.54 -21.11
CA ARG A 3 -10.96 21.22 -22.30
C ARG A 3 -9.74 22.09 -21.99
N ASN A 4 -9.76 22.76 -20.85
CA ASN A 4 -8.70 23.70 -20.47
C ASN A 4 -7.75 23.12 -19.40
N HIS A 5 -7.94 21.88 -18.96
CA HIS A 5 -7.19 21.24 -17.87
C HIS A 5 -7.14 22.06 -16.57
N ARG A 6 -8.13 22.93 -16.36
CA ARG A 6 -8.24 23.79 -15.19
C ARG A 6 -9.27 23.25 -14.21
N LEU A 7 -9.01 23.44 -12.95
CA LEU A 7 -9.96 23.14 -11.89
C LEU A 7 -11.09 24.18 -11.97
N ALA A 8 -12.30 23.75 -12.30
CA ALA A 8 -13.48 24.61 -12.35
C ALA A 8 -14.23 24.60 -11.01
N ALA A 9 -14.18 23.50 -10.30
CA ALA A 9 -14.74 23.31 -8.97
C ALA A 9 -13.99 22.17 -8.27
N ALA A 10 -13.97 22.19 -6.95
CA ALA A 10 -13.48 21.10 -6.13
C ALA A 10 -14.48 20.81 -5.01
N LEU A 11 -14.54 19.56 -4.59
CA LEU A 11 -15.27 19.14 -3.40
C LEU A 11 -14.27 18.43 -2.49
N THR A 12 -14.21 18.83 -1.22
CA THR A 12 -13.38 18.21 -0.20
C THR A 12 -14.26 17.75 0.95
N ILE A 13 -14.15 16.49 1.30
CA ILE A 13 -14.81 15.93 2.49
C ILE A 13 -13.97 16.35 3.69
N THR A 14 -14.59 16.99 4.67
CA THR A 14 -13.93 17.49 5.88
C THR A 14 -14.21 16.62 7.09
N GLU A 15 -15.36 15.94 7.12
CA GLU A 15 -15.73 15.08 8.22
C GLU A 15 -16.63 13.93 7.75
N ASP A 16 -16.40 12.73 8.29
CA ASP A 16 -17.23 11.55 8.14
C ASP A 16 -17.57 10.96 9.53
N ASP A 17 -18.68 10.24 9.61
CA ASP A 17 -19.07 9.53 10.83
C ASP A 17 -18.35 8.16 10.96
N LYS A 18 -18.60 7.47 12.08
CA LYS A 18 -18.02 6.14 12.35
C LYS A 18 -18.44 5.08 11.33
N ASP A 19 -19.53 5.31 10.61
CA ASP A 19 -20.06 4.42 9.56
C ASP A 19 -19.53 4.81 8.16
N GLY A 20 -18.64 5.82 8.07
CA GLY A 20 -18.08 6.33 6.81
C GLY A 20 -19.05 7.17 6.00
N ARG A 21 -20.11 7.72 6.62
CA ARG A 21 -21.04 8.64 5.96
C ARG A 21 -20.53 10.05 6.09
N ILE A 22 -20.61 10.81 5.00
CA ILE A 22 -20.14 12.21 4.96
C ILE A 22 -21.03 13.07 5.86
N CYS A 23 -20.42 13.76 6.82
CA CYS A 23 -21.07 14.70 7.74
C CYS A 23 -20.75 16.16 7.41
N ALA A 24 -19.59 16.42 6.83
CA ALA A 24 -19.23 17.77 6.38
C ALA A 24 -18.38 17.73 5.10
N PHE A 25 -18.59 18.69 4.23
CA PHE A 25 -17.80 18.86 3.01
C PHE A 25 -17.80 20.31 2.56
N ASN A 26 -16.75 20.70 1.85
CA ASN A 26 -16.61 22.03 1.27
C ASN A 26 -16.67 21.96 -0.25
N VAL A 27 -17.41 22.90 -0.85
CA VAL A 27 -17.47 23.08 -2.30
C VAL A 27 -16.75 24.36 -2.69
N TRP A 28 -15.65 24.23 -3.41
CA TRP A 28 -14.78 25.31 -3.84
C TRP A 28 -15.14 25.73 -5.25
N LEU A 29 -15.60 26.96 -5.41
CA LEU A 29 -15.98 27.55 -6.69
C LEU A 29 -15.20 28.86 -6.89
N PRO A 30 -15.13 29.39 -8.14
CA PRO A 30 -14.59 30.70 -8.37
C PRO A 30 -15.35 31.77 -7.55
N GLY A 31 -14.64 32.58 -6.80
CA GLY A 31 -15.21 33.67 -5.99
C GLY A 31 -15.99 33.25 -4.75
N LYS A 32 -16.15 31.95 -4.45
CA LYS A 32 -16.93 31.50 -3.31
C LYS A 32 -16.61 30.09 -2.85
N VAL A 33 -16.80 29.85 -1.55
CA VAL A 33 -16.73 28.53 -0.94
C VAL A 33 -18.04 28.27 -0.20
N TYR A 34 -18.57 27.08 -0.32
CA TYR A 34 -19.69 26.62 0.49
C TYR A 34 -19.18 25.60 1.50
N GLU A 35 -19.34 25.89 2.77
CA GLU A 35 -19.14 24.94 3.85
C GLU A 35 -20.46 24.25 4.16
N CYS A 36 -20.53 22.97 3.88
CA CYS A 36 -21.73 22.17 4.02
C CYS A 36 -21.56 21.22 5.21
N SER A 37 -22.49 21.27 6.15
CA SER A 37 -22.54 20.35 7.29
C SER A 37 -23.94 19.80 7.49
N GLY A 38 -24.05 18.54 7.91
CA GLY A 38 -25.33 17.89 8.14
C GLY A 38 -25.16 16.42 8.49
N HIS A 39 -26.15 15.89 9.21
CA HIS A 39 -26.21 14.46 9.49
C HIS A 39 -27.61 13.97 9.06
N LEU A 40 -27.63 13.11 8.05
CA LEU A 40 -28.82 12.54 7.39
C LEU A 40 -29.66 13.56 6.61
N THR A 41 -30.25 14.58 7.19
CA THR A 41 -30.99 15.73 6.59
C THR A 41 -31.58 16.59 7.73
N PRO A 42 -31.71 17.91 7.60
CA PRO A 42 -31.33 18.74 6.45
C PRO A 42 -29.85 19.18 6.48
N TRP A 43 -29.26 19.33 5.30
CA TRP A 43 -27.93 19.93 5.14
C TRP A 43 -28.02 21.43 5.34
N ARG A 44 -27.01 22.00 6.02
CA ARG A 44 -26.79 23.44 6.13
C ARG A 44 -25.59 23.82 5.26
N ALA A 45 -25.68 24.91 4.54
CA ALA A 45 -24.60 25.43 3.73
C ALA A 45 -24.33 26.90 4.13
N GLU A 46 -23.12 27.16 4.51
CA GLU A 46 -22.62 28.51 4.74
C GLU A 46 -21.81 28.97 3.53
N LYS A 47 -22.12 30.16 2.99
CA LYS A 47 -21.42 30.72 1.85
C LYS A 47 -20.36 31.71 2.34
N ILE A 48 -19.11 31.45 1.97
CA ILE A 48 -17.98 32.33 2.16
C ILE A 48 -17.62 32.96 0.81
N GLU A 49 -17.65 34.26 0.69
CA GLU A 49 -17.24 34.96 -0.53
C GLU A 49 -15.74 35.21 -0.52
N THR A 50 -15.12 34.99 -1.67
CA THR A 50 -13.70 35.28 -1.90
C THR A 50 -13.59 36.15 -3.15
N ASN A 51 -12.61 37.07 -3.17
CA ASN A 51 -12.38 37.91 -4.34
C ASN A 51 -11.56 37.24 -5.44
N PHE A 52 -11.26 35.92 -5.27
CA PHE A 52 -10.35 35.21 -6.15
C PHE A 52 -11.09 34.58 -7.34
N ASP A 53 -10.62 34.83 -8.56
CA ASP A 53 -11.28 34.44 -9.83
C ASP A 53 -11.29 32.94 -10.13
N GLN A 54 -10.61 32.13 -9.34
CA GLN A 54 -10.50 30.70 -9.50
C GLN A 54 -10.88 29.99 -8.19
N PRO A 55 -11.21 28.69 -8.22
CA PRO A 55 -11.39 27.91 -7.00
C PRO A 55 -10.14 27.98 -6.13
N THR A 56 -10.32 28.27 -4.85
CA THR A 56 -9.23 28.37 -3.86
C THR A 56 -8.75 26.99 -3.42
N ALA A 57 -8.57 26.10 -4.39
CA ALA A 57 -8.12 24.73 -4.22
C ALA A 57 -7.10 24.37 -5.29
N VAL A 58 -6.19 23.47 -4.96
CA VAL A 58 -5.20 22.91 -5.90
C VAL A 58 -5.25 21.39 -5.89
N ALA A 59 -5.02 20.78 -7.05
CA ALA A 59 -5.03 19.33 -7.20
C ALA A 59 -3.60 18.79 -7.17
N LEU A 60 -3.21 18.06 -6.11
CA LEU A 60 -1.96 17.32 -6.06
C LEU A 60 -2.13 16.00 -6.82
N ALA A 61 -2.12 16.08 -8.14
CA ALA A 61 -2.41 14.95 -9.01
C ALA A 61 -1.17 14.10 -9.29
N TYR A 62 -1.27 12.80 -8.99
CA TYR A 62 -0.23 11.82 -9.30
C TYR A 62 -0.33 11.40 -10.78
N ASP A 63 0.79 11.43 -11.49
CA ASP A 63 0.96 10.97 -12.88
C ASP A 63 -0.16 11.47 -13.82
N ARG A 64 -0.21 12.80 -14.00
CA ARG A 64 -1.17 13.45 -14.92
C ARG A 64 -0.95 12.97 -16.34
N GLN A 65 -2.05 12.58 -16.99
CA GLN A 65 -2.09 12.18 -18.38
C GLN A 65 -3.08 13.07 -19.14
N MET A 66 -2.99 13.12 -20.48
CA MET A 66 -3.88 13.98 -21.29
C MET A 66 -5.36 13.63 -21.11
N ASP A 67 -5.68 12.33 -20.99
CA ASP A 67 -7.02 11.82 -20.74
C ASP A 67 -7.43 11.89 -19.25
N ARG A 68 -6.45 12.01 -18.35
CA ARG A 68 -6.62 12.05 -16.88
C ARG A 68 -5.86 13.22 -16.26
N PRO A 69 -6.31 14.47 -16.47
CA PRO A 69 -5.59 15.65 -16.00
C PRO A 69 -5.46 15.77 -14.49
N PHE A 70 -6.32 15.09 -13.72
CA PHE A 70 -6.27 15.02 -12.27
C PHE A 70 -5.59 13.75 -11.74
N GLY A 71 -4.86 13.04 -12.63
CA GLY A 71 -4.08 11.85 -12.26
C GLY A 71 -4.94 10.63 -11.94
N HIS A 72 -4.31 9.68 -11.28
CA HIS A 72 -4.94 8.43 -10.83
C HIS A 72 -4.30 7.93 -9.54
N SER A 73 -4.95 6.98 -8.87
CA SER A 73 -4.41 6.33 -7.69
C SER A 73 -3.18 5.48 -8.03
N ARG A 74 -2.18 5.45 -7.17
CA ARG A 74 -1.08 4.48 -7.23
C ARG A 74 -1.55 3.06 -6.93
N ILE A 75 -2.64 2.92 -6.18
CA ILE A 75 -3.27 1.63 -5.90
C ILE A 75 -4.12 1.25 -7.12
N SER A 76 -3.54 0.44 -8.00
CA SER A 76 -4.20 -0.08 -9.19
C SER A 76 -5.03 -1.32 -8.87
N ARG A 77 -5.99 -1.65 -9.74
CA ARG A 77 -6.78 -2.89 -9.60
C ARG A 77 -5.89 -4.14 -9.66
N SER A 78 -4.85 -4.12 -10.49
CA SER A 78 -3.88 -5.23 -10.55
C SER A 78 -3.14 -5.39 -9.23
N LEU A 79 -2.73 -4.29 -8.59
CA LEU A 79 -2.07 -4.35 -7.28
C LEU A 79 -3.02 -4.93 -6.22
N MET A 80 -4.27 -4.48 -6.19
CA MET A 80 -5.28 -5.02 -5.29
C MET A 80 -5.46 -6.54 -5.48
N SER A 81 -5.56 -6.98 -6.75
CA SER A 81 -5.68 -8.41 -7.07
C SER A 81 -4.48 -9.24 -6.62
N LEU A 82 -3.26 -8.70 -6.73
CA LEU A 82 -2.04 -9.37 -6.25
C LEU A 82 -2.02 -9.48 -4.72
N VAL A 83 -2.44 -8.42 -4.02
CA VAL A 83 -2.55 -8.42 -2.55
C VAL A 83 -3.60 -9.45 -2.09
N ASP A 84 -4.77 -9.50 -2.75
CA ASP A 84 -5.80 -10.49 -2.46
C ASP A 84 -5.31 -11.93 -2.72
N ALA A 85 -4.50 -12.14 -3.77
CA ALA A 85 -3.89 -13.44 -4.04
C ALA A 85 -2.88 -13.82 -2.96
N GLY A 86 -2.08 -12.85 -2.48
CA GLY A 86 -1.17 -13.04 -1.35
C GLY A 86 -1.91 -13.44 -0.08
N PHE A 87 -2.96 -12.70 0.27
CA PHE A 87 -3.79 -13.01 1.43
C PHE A 87 -4.38 -14.43 1.36
N ARG A 88 -4.97 -14.80 0.21
CA ARG A 88 -5.48 -16.17 0.03
C ARG A 88 -4.40 -17.25 0.15
N THR A 89 -3.16 -16.94 -0.26
CA THR A 89 -2.03 -17.88 -0.13
C THR A 89 -1.64 -18.05 1.32
N VAL A 90 -1.61 -16.99 2.12
CA VAL A 90 -1.36 -17.05 3.57
C VAL A 90 -2.43 -17.88 4.26
N VAL A 91 -3.72 -17.63 3.98
CA VAL A 91 -4.83 -18.41 4.55
C VAL A 91 -4.72 -19.90 4.22
N ARG A 92 -4.34 -20.25 2.98
CA ARG A 92 -4.11 -21.65 2.59
C ARG A 92 -2.93 -22.27 3.32
N MET A 93 -1.86 -21.51 3.53
CA MET A 93 -0.68 -21.94 4.26
C MET A 93 -1.03 -22.24 5.71
N GLU A 94 -1.76 -21.33 6.38
CA GLU A 94 -2.26 -21.53 7.75
C GLU A 94 -3.16 -22.74 7.85
N ALA A 95 -4.15 -22.90 6.96
CA ALA A 95 -5.02 -24.05 6.91
C ALA A 95 -4.25 -25.36 6.70
N SER A 96 -3.23 -25.35 5.87
CA SER A 96 -2.36 -26.52 5.65
C SER A 96 -1.52 -26.83 6.88
N ALA A 97 -0.96 -25.81 7.55
CA ALA A 97 -0.20 -25.96 8.77
C ALA A 97 -1.07 -26.55 9.90
N GLU A 98 -2.30 -26.04 10.05
CA GLU A 98 -3.28 -26.59 11.01
C GLU A 98 -3.60 -28.05 10.71
N PHE A 99 -3.85 -28.38 9.45
CA PHE A 99 -4.17 -29.76 9.03
C PHE A 99 -3.04 -30.72 9.34
N TYR A 100 -1.79 -30.31 9.17
CA TYR A 100 -0.61 -31.15 9.39
C TYR A 100 0.02 -31.00 10.79
N SER A 101 -0.55 -30.17 11.67
CA SER A 101 -0.05 -29.96 13.05
C SER A 101 -0.07 -31.23 13.89
N VAL A 102 -1.04 -32.12 13.61
CA VAL A 102 -1.17 -33.41 14.29
C VAL A 102 -0.90 -34.55 13.32
N PRO A 103 0.01 -35.50 13.64
CA PRO A 103 0.26 -36.68 12.82
C PRO A 103 -1.03 -37.47 12.63
N LYS A 104 -1.42 -37.69 11.37
CA LYS A 104 -2.58 -38.51 11.04
C LYS A 104 -2.14 -39.93 10.73
N LEU A 105 -2.53 -40.84 11.59
CA LEU A 105 -2.25 -42.27 11.49
C LEU A 105 -3.51 -42.98 10.99
N TRP A 106 -3.35 -43.77 9.97
CA TRP A 106 -4.41 -44.63 9.43
C TRP A 106 -4.06 -46.08 9.64
N PHE A 107 -4.94 -46.82 10.30
CA PHE A 107 -4.84 -48.26 10.45
C PHE A 107 -5.79 -48.90 9.46
N ILE A 108 -5.24 -49.53 8.43
CA ILE A 108 -6.01 -50.23 7.39
C ILE A 108 -6.11 -51.69 7.80
N GLY A 109 -7.32 -52.25 7.78
CA GLY A 109 -7.61 -53.62 8.19
C GLY A 109 -7.80 -53.81 9.71
N ALA A 110 -7.78 -52.74 10.51
CA ALA A 110 -8.09 -52.86 11.93
C ALA A 110 -9.59 -52.80 12.18
N ASN A 111 -10.10 -53.68 13.09
CA ASN A 111 -11.48 -53.58 13.57
C ASN A 111 -11.62 -52.33 14.44
N ARG A 112 -12.73 -51.59 14.26
CA ARG A 112 -13.04 -50.35 15.02
C ARG A 112 -13.11 -50.62 16.54
N ASP A 113 -13.52 -51.82 16.94
CA ASP A 113 -13.66 -52.23 18.36
C ASP A 113 -12.31 -52.48 19.04
N ALA A 114 -11.23 -52.60 18.26
CA ALA A 114 -9.86 -52.68 18.81
C ALA A 114 -9.36 -51.39 19.42
N PHE A 115 -10.02 -50.27 19.13
CA PHE A 115 -9.71 -48.96 19.73
C PHE A 115 -10.64 -48.70 20.90
N SER A 116 -10.09 -48.65 22.14
CA SER A 116 -10.86 -48.33 23.34
C SER A 116 -11.54 -46.95 23.20
N SER A 117 -12.66 -46.78 23.90
CA SER A 117 -13.56 -45.59 23.84
C SER A 117 -12.92 -44.23 24.15
N ASN A 118 -11.64 -44.18 24.51
CA ASN A 118 -10.95 -42.95 24.87
C ASN A 118 -9.86 -42.62 23.83
N THR A 119 -10.30 -42.15 22.67
CA THR A 119 -9.47 -41.82 21.48
C THR A 119 -8.32 -40.85 21.79
N TRP A 120 -8.49 -39.95 22.76
CA TRP A 120 -7.46 -39.00 23.18
C TRP A 120 -6.30 -39.67 23.92
N THR A 121 -6.60 -40.62 24.81
CA THR A 121 -5.57 -41.35 25.56
C THR A 121 -4.75 -42.24 24.62
N SER A 122 -5.40 -42.84 23.62
CA SER A 122 -4.73 -43.68 22.62
C SER A 122 -3.84 -42.89 21.64
N LEU A 123 -4.19 -41.61 21.38
CA LEU A 123 -3.39 -40.71 20.51
C LEU A 123 -2.13 -40.20 21.24
N ILE A 124 -2.18 -40.08 22.56
CA ILE A 124 -1.07 -39.58 23.38
C ILE A 124 -0.14 -40.73 23.84
N GLN A 125 -0.64 -41.95 23.96
CA GLN A 125 0.19 -43.10 24.28
C GLN A 125 0.95 -43.57 23.04
N ALA A 126 2.28 -43.45 23.09
CA ALA A 126 3.19 -43.63 21.96
C ALA A 126 3.24 -45.09 21.39
N ILE A 127 2.58 -46.06 22.01
CA ILE A 127 2.59 -47.45 21.57
C ILE A 127 1.21 -48.08 21.79
N ASN A 128 0.47 -48.26 20.71
CA ASN A 128 -0.74 -49.11 20.71
C ASN A 128 -0.42 -50.43 19.99
N ALA A 129 -0.46 -51.54 20.69
CA ALA A 129 -0.36 -52.84 20.10
C ALA A 129 -1.74 -53.27 19.56
N ILE A 130 -1.83 -53.53 18.28
CA ILE A 130 -3.03 -54.07 17.64
C ILE A 130 -2.75 -55.50 17.23
N THR A 131 -3.62 -56.42 17.65
CA THR A 131 -3.54 -57.83 17.32
C THR A 131 -4.08 -58.07 15.90
N ALA A 132 -3.64 -59.18 15.28
CA ALA A 132 -4.18 -59.65 14.00
C ALA A 132 -5.70 -59.84 14.07
N ASP A 133 -6.38 -59.72 12.94
CA ASP A 133 -7.80 -59.99 12.80
C ASP A 133 -8.09 -61.51 12.97
N GLU A 134 -9.39 -61.90 12.90
CA GLU A 134 -9.80 -63.29 13.01
C GLU A 134 -9.23 -64.19 11.88
N ASN A 135 -8.76 -63.60 10.77
CA ASN A 135 -8.13 -64.29 9.66
C ASN A 135 -6.58 -64.33 9.73
N GLY A 136 -6.00 -63.73 10.80
CA GLY A 136 -4.57 -63.68 11.04
C GLY A 136 -3.85 -62.59 10.25
N GLU A 137 -4.57 -61.65 9.60
CA GLU A 137 -3.95 -60.55 8.90
C GLU A 137 -3.60 -59.42 9.87
N LEU A 138 -2.38 -58.87 9.73
CA LEU A 138 -1.93 -57.74 10.53
C LEU A 138 -2.39 -56.42 9.90
N PRO A 139 -2.96 -55.51 10.68
CA PRO A 139 -3.32 -54.18 10.17
C PRO A 139 -2.08 -53.42 9.72
N GLN A 140 -2.22 -52.69 8.62
CA GLN A 140 -1.16 -51.85 8.09
C GLN A 140 -1.30 -50.43 8.62
N LEU A 141 -0.21 -49.87 9.16
CA LEU A 141 -0.10 -48.51 9.58
C LEU A 141 0.34 -47.62 8.42
N HIS A 142 -0.51 -46.69 8.03
CA HIS A 142 -0.14 -45.64 7.09
C HIS A 142 -0.11 -44.31 7.79
N GLN A 143 1.06 -43.68 7.83
CA GLN A 143 1.22 -42.30 8.27
C GLN A 143 1.11 -41.39 7.07
N VAL A 144 0.19 -40.41 7.13
CA VAL A 144 0.13 -39.34 6.14
C VAL A 144 1.33 -38.42 6.36
N GLN A 145 2.25 -38.41 5.41
CA GLN A 145 3.41 -37.52 5.47
C GLN A 145 2.96 -36.06 5.40
N GLN A 146 3.62 -35.23 6.18
CA GLN A 146 3.40 -33.78 6.12
C GLN A 146 3.81 -33.24 4.75
N ALA A 147 2.92 -32.53 4.06
CA ALA A 147 3.27 -31.85 2.83
C ALA A 147 4.19 -30.65 3.14
N SER A 148 5.15 -30.43 2.26
CA SER A 148 6.05 -29.27 2.38
C SER A 148 5.28 -27.96 2.26
N MET A 149 5.60 -26.98 3.09
CA MET A 149 5.09 -25.60 3.00
C MET A 149 5.85 -24.76 1.95
N THR A 150 6.95 -25.28 1.42
CA THR A 150 7.78 -24.58 0.43
C THR A 150 6.99 -24.03 -0.76
N PRO A 151 6.04 -24.76 -1.39
CA PRO A 151 5.26 -24.25 -2.51
C PRO A 151 4.46 -22.99 -2.17
N HIS A 152 3.94 -22.88 -0.94
CA HIS A 152 3.22 -21.69 -0.49
C HIS A 152 4.16 -20.50 -0.29
N SER A 153 5.34 -20.74 0.29
CA SER A 153 6.39 -19.72 0.45
C SER A 153 6.90 -19.21 -0.90
N ASP A 154 7.11 -20.11 -1.86
CA ASP A 154 7.56 -19.76 -3.22
C ASP A 154 6.49 -18.96 -3.97
N MET A 155 5.23 -19.30 -3.79
CA MET A 155 4.12 -18.54 -4.34
C MET A 155 4.05 -17.13 -3.75
N LEU A 156 4.24 -16.97 -2.43
CA LEU A 156 4.30 -15.65 -1.78
C LEU A 156 5.48 -14.83 -2.30
N LYS A 157 6.67 -15.42 -2.45
CA LYS A 157 7.84 -14.76 -3.05
C LYS A 157 7.54 -14.28 -4.47
N THR A 158 6.91 -15.12 -5.29
CA THR A 158 6.53 -14.78 -6.66
C THR A 158 5.53 -13.62 -6.69
N LEU A 159 4.50 -13.64 -5.85
CA LEU A 159 3.52 -12.56 -5.75
C LEU A 159 4.16 -11.26 -5.30
N ALA A 160 5.07 -11.30 -4.33
CA ALA A 160 5.79 -10.13 -3.88
C ALA A 160 6.73 -9.55 -4.96
N MET A 161 7.39 -10.40 -5.77
CA MET A 161 8.15 -9.93 -6.93
C MET A 161 7.26 -9.23 -7.97
N LEU A 162 6.04 -9.72 -8.20
CA LEU A 162 5.07 -9.07 -9.09
C LEU A 162 4.61 -7.72 -8.52
N VAL A 163 4.34 -7.64 -7.22
CA VAL A 163 4.03 -6.39 -6.51
C VAL A 163 5.18 -5.40 -6.62
N ALA A 164 6.42 -5.82 -6.37
CA ALA A 164 7.62 -5.00 -6.50
C ALA A 164 7.77 -4.43 -7.93
N SER A 165 7.57 -5.29 -8.93
CA SER A 165 7.62 -4.90 -10.35
C SER A 165 6.55 -3.85 -10.68
N GLN A 166 5.32 -4.04 -10.22
CA GLN A 166 4.21 -3.14 -10.52
C GLN A 166 4.30 -1.81 -9.78
N THR A 167 4.72 -1.83 -8.53
CA THR A 167 4.88 -0.63 -7.68
C THR A 167 6.19 0.09 -7.92
N ARG A 168 7.15 -0.56 -8.59
CA ARG A 168 8.53 -0.11 -8.81
C ARG A 168 9.29 0.09 -7.49
N VAL A 169 8.89 -0.64 -6.46
CA VAL A 169 9.58 -0.71 -5.18
C VAL A 169 10.63 -1.82 -5.26
N PRO A 170 11.84 -1.63 -4.71
CA PRO A 170 12.83 -2.70 -4.61
C PRO A 170 12.27 -3.93 -3.88
N VAL A 171 12.62 -5.12 -4.35
CA VAL A 171 12.10 -6.39 -3.79
C VAL A 171 12.52 -6.56 -2.33
N ASP A 172 13.70 -6.09 -1.97
CA ASP A 172 14.25 -6.14 -0.62
C ASP A 172 13.37 -5.40 0.40
N TYR A 173 12.67 -4.34 -0.03
CA TYR A 173 11.72 -3.58 0.80
C TYR A 173 10.45 -4.37 1.16
N LEU A 174 10.19 -5.47 0.43
CA LEU A 174 9.11 -6.40 0.71
C LEU A 174 9.55 -7.59 1.58
N GLY A 175 10.75 -7.53 2.17
CA GLY A 175 11.29 -8.56 3.04
C GLY A 175 11.75 -9.83 2.31
N ILE A 176 11.96 -9.75 0.99
CA ILE A 176 12.48 -10.86 0.21
C ILE A 176 13.98 -10.65 0.03
N THR A 177 14.77 -11.50 0.67
CA THR A 177 16.20 -11.59 0.41
C THR A 177 16.42 -12.45 -0.83
N LEU A 178 17.15 -11.92 -1.80
CA LEU A 178 17.65 -12.70 -2.92
C LEU A 178 18.81 -13.56 -2.44
N ASP A 179 18.89 -14.80 -2.93
CA ASP A 179 19.89 -15.80 -2.49
C ASP A 179 21.35 -15.36 -2.70
N ASN A 180 21.58 -14.37 -3.55
CA ASN A 180 22.87 -13.70 -3.69
C ASN A 180 22.82 -12.30 -3.06
N PRO A 181 23.74 -11.96 -2.15
CA PRO A 181 23.83 -10.59 -1.62
C PRO A 181 24.07 -9.64 -2.78
N THR A 182 23.09 -8.79 -3.03
CA THR A 182 23.17 -7.76 -4.07
C THR A 182 24.28 -6.79 -3.69
N SER A 183 25.16 -6.48 -4.65
CA SER A 183 26.19 -5.45 -4.43
C SER A 183 25.53 -4.10 -4.11
N ALA A 184 26.21 -3.24 -3.37
CA ALA A 184 25.73 -1.89 -3.06
C ALA A 184 25.32 -1.11 -4.34
N GLU A 185 26.00 -1.36 -5.47
CA GLU A 185 25.63 -0.78 -6.77
C GLU A 185 24.32 -1.32 -7.34
N ALA A 186 24.04 -2.61 -7.16
CA ALA A 186 22.78 -3.21 -7.60
C ALA A 186 21.62 -2.71 -6.75
N MET A 187 21.77 -2.57 -5.43
CA MET A 187 20.81 -1.96 -4.54
C MET A 187 20.53 -0.50 -4.95
N ALA A 188 21.59 0.30 -5.13
CA ALA A 188 21.45 1.67 -5.60
C ALA A 188 20.78 1.78 -6.98
N SER A 189 20.98 0.79 -7.87
CA SER A 189 20.32 0.74 -9.16
C SER A 189 18.83 0.40 -9.05
N ALA A 190 18.46 -0.49 -8.14
CA ALA A 190 17.06 -0.83 -7.86
C ALA A 190 16.30 0.38 -7.28
N GLU A 191 16.92 1.14 -6.38
CA GLU A 191 16.34 2.36 -5.80
C GLU A 191 16.19 3.51 -6.80
N ARG A 192 17.03 3.59 -7.83
CA ARG A 192 16.95 4.66 -8.85
C ARG A 192 15.59 4.77 -9.52
N ARG A 193 14.86 3.67 -9.67
CA ARG A 193 13.50 3.70 -10.24
C ARG A 193 12.54 4.39 -9.31
N LEU A 194 12.59 4.08 -8.02
CA LEU A 194 11.73 4.66 -7.01
C LEU A 194 12.04 6.14 -6.80
N THR A 195 13.31 6.50 -6.63
CA THR A 195 13.74 7.89 -6.46
C THR A 195 13.39 8.77 -7.65
N ARG A 196 13.55 8.28 -8.88
CA ARG A 196 13.14 9.00 -10.09
C ARG A 196 11.63 9.32 -10.13
N ILE A 197 10.81 8.39 -9.65
CA ILE A 197 9.35 8.62 -9.57
C ILE A 197 9.05 9.66 -8.52
N ALA A 198 9.70 9.56 -7.35
CA ALA A 198 9.56 10.53 -6.28
C ALA A 198 10.00 11.94 -6.72
N ASP A 199 11.15 12.07 -7.39
CA ASP A 199 11.64 13.33 -7.91
C ASP A 199 10.66 13.95 -8.93
N LYS A 200 10.17 13.14 -9.89
CA LYS A 200 9.16 13.60 -10.86
C LYS A 200 7.89 14.07 -10.16
N GLN A 201 7.46 13.37 -9.14
CA GLN A 201 6.29 13.72 -8.33
C GLN A 201 6.53 15.00 -7.53
N ASN A 202 7.69 15.16 -6.92
CA ASN A 202 8.08 16.35 -6.18
C ASN A 202 8.05 17.60 -7.07
N VAL A 203 8.56 17.51 -8.31
CA VAL A 203 8.48 18.62 -9.28
C VAL A 203 7.02 18.96 -9.61
N ALA A 204 6.18 17.96 -9.85
CA ALA A 204 4.76 18.19 -10.14
C ALA A 204 4.00 18.80 -8.96
N PHE A 205 4.20 18.24 -7.77
CA PHE A 205 3.58 18.75 -6.54
C PHE A 205 4.12 20.11 -6.14
N GLY A 206 5.41 20.36 -6.35
CA GLY A 206 6.03 21.65 -6.06
C GLY A 206 5.37 22.80 -6.82
N ARG A 207 4.97 22.59 -8.07
CA ARG A 207 4.21 23.60 -8.83
C ARG A 207 2.85 23.90 -8.22
N GLU A 208 2.14 22.88 -7.78
CA GLU A 208 0.83 23.05 -7.16
C GLU A 208 0.93 23.63 -5.75
N LEU A 209 1.94 23.28 -4.97
CA LEU A 209 2.21 23.88 -3.67
C LEU A 209 2.57 25.37 -3.79
N LYS A 210 3.38 25.73 -4.79
CA LYS A 210 3.64 27.14 -5.12
C LYS A 210 2.34 27.88 -5.42
N ARG A 211 1.45 27.27 -6.22
CA ARG A 211 0.14 27.84 -6.54
C ARG A 211 -0.73 27.99 -5.29
N ALA A 212 -0.75 26.97 -4.41
CA ALA A 212 -1.48 27.04 -3.14
C ALA A 212 -0.99 28.18 -2.26
N MET A 213 0.33 28.36 -2.15
CA MET A 213 0.92 29.49 -1.44
C MET A 213 0.50 30.82 -2.07
N GLY A 214 0.53 30.92 -3.42
CA GLY A 214 0.09 32.11 -4.13
C GLY A 214 -1.37 32.46 -3.87
N ILE A 215 -2.25 31.46 -3.84
CA ILE A 215 -3.67 31.66 -3.49
C ILE A 215 -3.80 32.16 -2.04
N ALA A 216 -3.07 31.56 -1.10
CA ALA A 216 -3.10 31.97 0.30
C ALA A 216 -2.66 33.43 0.51
N VAL A 217 -1.60 33.85 -0.19
CA VAL A 217 -1.13 35.22 -0.15
C VAL A 217 -2.15 36.18 -0.79
N ALA A 218 -2.70 35.81 -1.96
CA ALA A 218 -3.74 36.61 -2.62
C ALA A 218 -4.98 36.83 -1.72
N LEU A 219 -5.45 35.77 -1.08
CA LEU A 219 -6.59 35.85 -0.15
C LEU A 219 -6.27 36.77 1.05
N ARG A 220 -5.07 36.65 1.60
CA ARG A 220 -4.63 37.51 2.71
C ARG A 220 -4.55 38.99 2.32
N GLU A 221 -4.13 39.28 1.09
CA GLU A 221 -4.00 40.65 0.57
C GLU A 221 -5.29 41.17 -0.07
N GLY A 222 -6.34 40.34 -0.15
CA GLY A 222 -7.61 40.70 -0.82
C GLY A 222 -7.48 40.81 -2.34
N ALA A 223 -6.43 40.24 -2.93
CA ALA A 223 -6.19 40.28 -4.37
C ALA A 223 -7.04 39.21 -5.09
N ASN A 224 -7.42 39.50 -6.33
CA ASN A 224 -8.18 38.55 -7.18
C ASN A 224 -7.32 37.60 -7.99
N THR A 225 -6.00 37.82 -8.05
CA THR A 225 -5.01 37.03 -8.75
C THR A 225 -3.78 36.78 -7.87
N ILE A 226 -2.97 35.77 -8.25
CA ILE A 226 -1.72 35.48 -7.54
C ILE A 226 -0.74 36.63 -7.72
N PRO A 227 -0.19 37.21 -6.64
CA PRO A 227 0.76 38.32 -6.71
C PRO A 227 2.09 37.89 -7.36
N ASP A 228 2.74 38.84 -8.02
CA ASP A 228 4.05 38.61 -8.64
C ASP A 228 5.15 38.27 -7.62
N SER A 229 5.00 38.67 -6.36
CA SER A 229 5.93 38.35 -5.26
C SER A 229 6.13 36.86 -5.05
N ILE A 230 5.18 36.02 -5.49
CA ILE A 230 5.29 34.56 -5.40
C ILE A 230 6.11 33.96 -6.56
N ARG A 231 6.47 34.76 -7.56
CA ARG A 231 7.13 34.27 -8.78
C ARG A 231 8.45 33.55 -8.50
N ASP A 232 9.22 34.05 -7.55
CA ASP A 232 10.54 33.51 -7.19
C ASP A 232 10.52 32.52 -6.01
N VAL A 233 9.34 32.24 -5.47
CA VAL A 233 9.19 31.23 -4.40
C VAL A 233 9.23 29.84 -5.02
N HIS A 234 10.10 29.00 -4.50
CA HIS A 234 10.23 27.60 -4.91
C HIS A 234 10.15 26.67 -3.71
N PRO A 235 9.41 25.55 -3.80
CA PRO A 235 9.41 24.55 -2.74
C PRO A 235 10.77 23.82 -2.71
N VAL A 236 11.31 23.68 -1.53
CA VAL A 236 12.54 22.90 -1.26
C VAL A 236 12.13 21.55 -0.71
N TRP A 237 12.53 20.49 -1.37
CA TRP A 237 12.27 19.11 -0.95
C TRP A 237 13.48 18.52 -0.26
N ALA A 238 13.25 17.70 0.75
CA ALA A 238 14.32 16.84 1.27
C ALA A 238 14.82 15.90 0.15
N PRO A 239 16.11 15.52 0.14
CA PRO A 239 16.61 14.56 -0.83
C PRO A 239 15.79 13.27 -0.82
N THR A 240 15.44 12.78 -1.99
CA THR A 240 14.67 11.51 -2.15
C THR A 240 15.53 10.27 -1.89
N ARG A 241 16.82 10.43 -1.84
CA ARG A 241 17.81 9.40 -1.53
C ARG A 241 18.52 9.74 -0.24
N GLU A 242 18.67 8.77 0.65
CA GLU A 242 19.57 8.91 1.78
C GLU A 242 21.00 9.03 1.26
N ILE A 243 21.61 10.16 1.53
CA ILE A 243 23.02 10.42 1.23
C ILE A 243 23.78 10.04 2.50
N SER A 244 24.75 9.12 2.39
CA SER A 244 25.62 8.80 3.51
C SER A 244 26.32 10.06 4.05
N ASP A 245 26.62 10.09 5.33
CA ASP A 245 27.26 11.26 5.95
C ASP A 245 28.60 11.59 5.30
N ALA A 246 29.32 10.57 4.79
CA ALA A 246 30.53 10.76 4.00
C ALA A 246 30.27 11.51 2.68
N ALA A 247 29.22 11.11 1.93
CA ALA A 247 28.85 11.78 0.68
C ALA A 247 28.27 13.19 0.91
N ARG A 248 27.66 13.45 2.10
CA ARG A 248 27.28 14.80 2.51
C ARG A 248 28.51 15.69 2.76
N ALA A 249 29.54 15.17 3.44
CA ALA A 249 30.76 15.89 3.70
C ALA A 249 31.49 16.29 2.41
N ASP A 250 31.57 15.36 1.44
CA ASP A 250 32.13 15.61 0.12
C ASP A 250 31.34 16.64 -0.68
N GLY A 251 30.01 16.58 -0.61
CA GLY A 251 29.11 17.53 -1.28
C GLY A 251 29.22 18.96 -0.72
N VAL A 252 29.41 19.10 0.59
CA VAL A 252 29.66 20.40 1.25
C VAL A 252 31.01 20.97 0.84
N GLN A 253 32.07 20.15 0.77
CA GLN A 253 33.36 20.59 0.30
C GLN A 253 33.35 21.09 -1.14
N LEU A 254 32.61 20.42 -2.04
CA LEU A 254 32.44 20.85 -3.44
C LEU A 254 31.60 22.14 -3.59
N SER A 255 30.67 22.40 -2.69
CA SER A 255 29.86 23.63 -2.71
C SER A 255 30.67 24.86 -2.20
N VAL A 256 31.59 24.65 -1.28
CA VAL A 256 32.49 25.72 -0.74
C VAL A 256 33.56 26.12 -1.76
N LEU A 257 33.92 25.23 -2.68
CA LEU A 257 34.92 25.51 -3.72
C LEU A 257 34.32 26.17 -5.01
N ARG A 258 33.04 26.51 -5.02
CA ARG A 258 32.33 27.16 -6.16
C ARG A 258 31.96 28.63 -5.88
N PHE A 259 32.78 29.34 -5.08
CA PHE A 259 32.76 30.79 -4.96
C PHE A 259 34.00 31.40 -5.59
#